data_b1758905829c8a871b34bae01ee00496
#
_entry.id   b1758905829c8a871b34bae01ee00496
#
_cell.length_a   1.000
_cell.length_b   1.000
_cell.length_c   1.000
_cell.angle_alpha   90.00
_cell.angle_beta   90.00
_cell.angle_gamma   90.00
#
_symmetry.space_group_name_H-M   'P 1'
#
loop_
_entity.id
_entity.type
_entity.pdbx_description
1 polymer ?
#
loop_
_entity_poly.entity_id
_entity_poly.type
_entity_poly.pdbx_seq_one_letter_code
_entity_poly.pdbx_strand_id
1 'polypeptide(L)'
;MTTTAIYGVGAMGGAILDGLTAHGEGEVLAVARTPERAAEMRERYADRPAVEVVDAAVAAARADVHLVAVKPYAVADLLAQVRDYLGPGSVVVSLALGVSLADLVTALPDGVAAVRAMPNTPARVGQGMTVLSPAADVTDEQLQLVREVLAPTGGTLVLPEVQQGAATALSGSAPAYFYLVVEAMVDAGVAQGLTRADALALAGQAARGAGAMLVETGEEAALLRAQVTSPGGSTAAALARLEAHGVRHALADAVATCADRAG
;
A
#
# COMPACT_ATOMS: atom_id res chain seq x y z
N MET A 1 -17.71 12.78 11.20
CA MET A 1 -17.19 12.41 9.86
C MET A 1 -15.71 12.73 9.90
N THR A 2 -14.87 11.77 9.60
CA THR A 2 -13.40 11.92 9.71
C THR A 2 -12.86 12.71 8.52
N THR A 3 -12.03 13.72 8.79
CA THR A 3 -11.31 14.48 7.77
C THR A 3 -9.89 13.95 7.63
N THR A 4 -9.48 13.58 6.42
CA THR A 4 -8.17 13.01 6.13
C THR A 4 -7.35 13.94 5.25
N ALA A 5 -6.16 14.33 5.68
CA ALA A 5 -5.20 15.08 4.86
C ALA A 5 -4.23 14.14 4.15
N ILE A 6 -3.94 14.40 2.87
CA ILE A 6 -2.90 13.67 2.11
C ILE A 6 -1.85 14.66 1.62
N TYR A 7 -0.65 14.56 2.18
CA TYR A 7 0.50 15.37 1.80
C TYR A 7 1.34 14.63 0.76
N GLY A 8 1.28 15.10 -0.48
CA GLY A 8 2.01 14.50 -1.59
C GLY A 8 1.20 13.48 -2.40
N VAL A 9 0.44 13.96 -3.39
CA VAL A 9 -0.35 13.12 -4.30
C VAL A 9 0.51 12.70 -5.49
N GLY A 10 1.52 11.86 -5.19
CA GLY A 10 2.36 11.15 -6.17
C GLY A 10 1.78 9.78 -6.51
N ALA A 11 2.65 8.80 -6.86
CA ALA A 11 2.21 7.45 -7.21
C ALA A 11 1.45 6.77 -6.05
N MET A 12 2.02 6.79 -4.82
CA MET A 12 1.41 6.14 -3.64
C MET A 12 0.26 6.97 -3.07
N GLY A 13 0.50 8.26 -2.78
CA GLY A 13 -0.56 9.13 -2.26
C GLY A 13 -1.76 9.24 -3.21
N GLY A 14 -1.52 9.22 -4.53
CA GLY A 14 -2.58 9.17 -5.54
C GLY A 14 -3.33 7.84 -5.54
N ALA A 15 -2.64 6.70 -5.36
CA ALA A 15 -3.30 5.40 -5.26
C ALA A 15 -4.23 5.32 -4.04
N ILE A 16 -3.78 5.85 -2.90
CA ILE A 16 -4.60 5.92 -1.69
C ILE A 16 -5.78 6.89 -1.89
N LEU A 17 -5.53 8.10 -2.42
CA LEU A 17 -6.59 9.06 -2.71
C LEU A 17 -7.65 8.48 -3.64
N ASP A 18 -7.23 7.79 -4.71
CA ASP A 18 -8.14 7.10 -5.63
C ASP A 18 -8.97 6.03 -4.90
N GLY A 19 -8.36 5.23 -4.01
CA GLY A 19 -9.04 4.22 -3.20
C GLY A 19 -10.04 4.82 -2.20
N LEU A 20 -9.62 5.83 -1.45
CA LEU A 20 -10.46 6.53 -0.48
C LEU A 20 -11.70 7.14 -1.14
N THR A 21 -11.52 7.76 -2.31
CA THR A 21 -12.62 8.44 -3.00
C THR A 21 -13.52 7.54 -3.83
N ALA A 22 -13.06 6.32 -4.17
CA ALA A 22 -13.88 5.34 -4.87
C ALA A 22 -14.78 4.52 -3.93
N HIS A 23 -14.34 4.31 -2.69
CA HIS A 23 -14.96 3.33 -1.77
C HIS A 23 -15.14 3.85 -0.34
N GLY A 24 -14.62 5.05 -0.01
CA GLY A 24 -14.65 5.61 1.33
C GLY A 24 -15.71 6.68 1.53
N GLU A 25 -16.03 6.91 2.80
CA GLU A 25 -16.86 8.03 3.27
C GLU A 25 -15.97 9.00 4.06
N GLY A 26 -16.05 10.30 3.78
CA GLY A 26 -15.29 11.32 4.51
C GLY A 26 -14.72 12.39 3.61
N GLU A 27 -14.26 13.47 4.23
CA GLU A 27 -13.59 14.55 3.54
C GLU A 27 -12.11 14.25 3.36
N VAL A 28 -11.57 14.48 2.17
CA VAL A 28 -10.15 14.31 1.85
C VAL A 28 -9.54 15.65 1.44
N LEU A 29 -8.61 16.13 2.23
CA LEU A 29 -7.83 17.33 1.99
C LEU A 29 -6.53 16.96 1.26
N ALA A 30 -6.48 17.22 -0.04
CA ALA A 30 -5.32 16.89 -0.86
C ALA A 30 -4.36 18.08 -0.92
N VAL A 31 -3.10 17.86 -0.53
CA VAL A 31 -2.07 18.90 -0.45
C VAL A 31 -1.10 18.80 -1.60
N ALA A 32 -0.96 19.88 -2.37
CA ALA A 32 0.02 20.02 -3.44
C ALA A 32 1.15 20.98 -3.04
N ARG A 33 2.38 20.67 -3.49
CA ARG A 33 3.56 21.49 -3.16
C ARG A 33 3.62 22.79 -3.96
N THR A 34 3.06 22.83 -5.17
CA THR A 34 3.12 24.00 -6.05
C THR A 34 1.73 24.36 -6.57
N PRO A 35 1.51 25.66 -6.93
CA PRO A 35 0.23 26.10 -7.50
C PRO A 35 -0.17 25.35 -8.77
N GLU A 36 0.80 25.02 -9.63
CA GLU A 36 0.57 24.27 -10.87
C GLU A 36 0.04 22.88 -10.55
N ARG A 37 0.68 22.19 -9.59
CA ARG A 37 0.23 20.87 -9.16
C ARG A 37 -1.13 20.90 -8.48
N ALA A 38 -1.44 21.98 -7.75
CA ALA A 38 -2.76 22.19 -7.16
C ALA A 38 -3.85 22.35 -8.25
N ALA A 39 -3.54 23.07 -9.33
CA ALA A 39 -4.45 23.23 -10.46
C ALA A 39 -4.73 21.89 -11.16
N GLU A 40 -3.68 21.11 -11.46
CA GLU A 40 -3.81 19.77 -12.05
C GLU A 40 -4.66 18.84 -11.16
N MET A 41 -4.49 18.90 -9.83
CA MET A 41 -5.25 18.07 -8.90
C MET A 41 -6.73 18.50 -8.85
N ARG A 42 -7.03 19.81 -8.85
CA ARG A 42 -8.41 20.29 -8.91
C ARG A 42 -9.13 19.83 -10.18
N GLU A 43 -8.44 19.86 -11.32
CA GLU A 43 -8.98 19.34 -12.58
C GLU A 43 -9.18 17.82 -12.52
N ARG A 44 -8.18 17.08 -12.05
CA ARG A 44 -8.24 15.61 -11.96
C ARG A 44 -9.36 15.08 -11.05
N TYR A 45 -9.66 15.79 -9.97
CA TYR A 45 -10.64 15.37 -8.97
C TYR A 45 -11.90 16.23 -8.97
N ALA A 46 -12.17 16.97 -10.05
CA ALA A 46 -13.32 17.89 -10.17
C ALA A 46 -14.68 17.19 -10.02
N ASP A 47 -14.76 15.92 -10.39
CA ASP A 47 -15.95 15.05 -10.28
C ASP A 47 -16.07 14.35 -8.91
N ARG A 48 -15.15 14.61 -7.98
CA ARG A 48 -15.11 13.98 -6.64
C ARG A 48 -15.31 15.03 -5.54
N PRO A 49 -16.55 15.31 -5.14
CA PRO A 49 -16.88 16.40 -4.20
C PRO A 49 -16.29 16.19 -2.79
N ALA A 50 -15.90 14.97 -2.44
CA ALA A 50 -15.22 14.65 -1.19
C ALA A 50 -13.76 15.13 -1.15
N VAL A 51 -13.17 15.55 -2.29
CA VAL A 51 -11.77 15.99 -2.38
C VAL A 51 -11.69 17.50 -2.45
N GLU A 52 -11.04 18.11 -1.47
CA GLU A 52 -10.68 19.53 -1.48
C GLU A 52 -9.16 19.68 -1.63
N VAL A 53 -8.70 20.52 -2.55
CA VAL A 53 -7.26 20.82 -2.73
C VAL A 53 -6.94 22.09 -1.95
N VAL A 54 -6.16 21.95 -0.88
CA VAL A 54 -5.84 23.00 0.09
C VAL A 54 -4.33 23.16 0.32
N ASP A 55 -3.94 24.21 1.02
CA ASP A 55 -2.58 24.41 1.51
C ASP A 55 -2.27 23.50 2.71
N ALA A 56 -0.98 23.21 2.93
CA ALA A 56 -0.54 22.31 3.98
C ALA A 56 -0.97 22.75 5.40
N ALA A 57 -0.92 24.06 5.70
CA ALA A 57 -1.35 24.60 6.99
C ALA A 57 -2.87 24.43 7.22
N VAL A 58 -3.67 24.64 6.18
CA VAL A 58 -5.13 24.44 6.23
C VAL A 58 -5.45 22.97 6.46
N ALA A 59 -4.78 22.07 5.74
CA ALA A 59 -4.93 20.63 5.91
C ALA A 59 -4.55 20.20 7.34
N ALA A 60 -3.42 20.71 7.86
CA ALA A 60 -2.95 20.39 9.20
C ALA A 60 -3.90 20.83 10.32
N ALA A 61 -4.56 21.97 10.14
CA ALA A 61 -5.48 22.50 11.14
C ALA A 61 -6.87 21.82 11.14
N ARG A 62 -7.25 21.14 10.03
CA ARG A 62 -8.61 20.61 9.84
C ARG A 62 -8.69 19.10 9.95
N ALA A 63 -7.59 18.38 9.67
CA ALA A 63 -7.65 16.93 9.55
C ALA A 63 -7.48 16.23 10.91
N ASP A 64 -8.15 15.10 11.04
CA ASP A 64 -8.00 14.15 12.16
C ASP A 64 -6.85 13.17 11.89
N VAL A 65 -6.68 12.78 10.60
CA VAL A 65 -5.64 11.84 10.14
C VAL A 65 -4.83 12.48 9.02
N HIS A 66 -3.50 12.47 9.17
CA HIS A 66 -2.54 13.09 8.26
C HIS A 66 -1.70 12.02 7.56
N LEU A 67 -2.01 11.70 6.31
CA LEU A 67 -1.25 10.74 5.49
C LEU A 67 -0.08 11.45 4.80
N VAL A 68 1.14 11.20 5.28
CA VAL A 68 2.38 11.79 4.75
C VAL A 68 2.95 10.89 3.66
N ALA A 69 2.67 11.21 2.39
CA ALA A 69 3.05 10.47 1.19
C ALA A 69 4.12 11.18 0.34
N VAL A 70 4.84 12.12 0.92
CA VAL A 70 5.97 12.79 0.27
C VAL A 70 7.20 11.87 0.22
N LYS A 71 8.20 12.23 -0.56
CA LYS A 71 9.48 11.49 -0.57
C LYS A 71 10.17 11.56 0.79
N PRO A 72 10.93 10.52 1.21
CA PRO A 72 11.54 10.46 2.54
C PRO A 72 12.35 11.71 2.93
N TYR A 73 13.14 12.25 2.00
CA TYR A 73 13.95 13.46 2.23
C TYR A 73 13.13 14.74 2.49
N ALA A 74 11.83 14.74 2.15
CA ALA A 74 10.95 15.90 2.33
C ALA A 74 10.04 15.79 3.57
N VAL A 75 10.10 14.68 4.32
CA VAL A 75 9.21 14.46 5.47
C VAL A 75 9.54 15.43 6.59
N ALA A 76 10.81 15.59 6.95
CA ALA A 76 11.23 16.48 8.03
C ALA A 76 10.81 17.95 7.75
N ASP A 77 11.04 18.43 6.54
CA ASP A 77 10.68 19.80 6.15
C ASP A 77 9.16 20.01 6.17
N LEU A 78 8.39 19.01 5.68
CA LEU A 78 6.95 19.07 5.74
C LEU A 78 6.44 19.11 7.18
N LEU A 79 6.92 18.20 8.04
CA LEU A 79 6.50 18.18 9.45
C LEU A 79 6.86 19.48 10.17
N ALA A 80 8.05 20.03 9.95
CA ALA A 80 8.44 21.33 10.49
C ALA A 80 7.49 22.48 10.02
N GLN A 81 7.05 22.44 8.76
CA GLN A 81 6.12 23.43 8.21
C GLN A 81 4.72 23.35 8.84
N VAL A 82 4.23 22.15 9.15
CA VAL A 82 2.84 21.93 9.59
C VAL A 82 2.70 21.77 11.11
N ARG A 83 3.81 21.57 11.84
CA ARG A 83 3.85 21.23 13.26
C ARG A 83 2.93 22.08 14.12
N ASP A 84 2.99 23.38 13.96
CA ASP A 84 2.25 24.35 14.80
C ASP A 84 0.74 24.41 14.50
N TYR A 85 0.30 23.73 13.44
CA TYR A 85 -1.10 23.65 13.04
C TYR A 85 -1.74 22.30 13.38
N LEU A 86 -0.93 21.29 13.73
CA LEU A 86 -1.46 19.96 14.09
C LEU A 86 -2.21 20.03 15.42
N GLY A 87 -3.46 19.59 15.41
CA GLY A 87 -4.31 19.54 16.58
C GLY A 87 -3.96 18.38 17.52
N PRO A 88 -4.02 18.57 18.86
CA PRO A 88 -3.85 17.47 19.80
C PRO A 88 -4.95 16.40 19.57
N GLY A 89 -4.55 15.13 19.65
CA GLY A 89 -5.42 13.99 19.35
C GLY A 89 -5.40 13.52 17.89
N SER A 90 -4.88 14.35 16.95
CA SER A 90 -4.71 13.92 15.56
C SER A 90 -3.60 12.86 15.41
N VAL A 91 -3.63 12.14 14.28
CA VAL A 91 -2.68 11.07 13.98
C VAL A 91 -1.93 11.35 12.69
N VAL A 92 -0.59 11.36 12.76
CA VAL A 92 0.29 11.45 11.58
C VAL A 92 0.70 10.04 11.17
N VAL A 93 0.37 9.66 9.95
CA VAL A 93 0.68 8.36 9.34
C VAL A 93 1.71 8.58 8.23
N SER A 94 2.96 8.22 8.46
CA SER A 94 4.01 8.32 7.45
C SER A 94 4.02 7.11 6.53
N LEU A 95 3.89 7.34 5.22
CA LEU A 95 4.00 6.35 4.16
C LEU A 95 5.40 6.32 3.53
N ALA A 96 6.33 7.09 4.09
CA ALA A 96 7.67 7.26 3.55
C ALA A 96 8.60 6.13 4.01
N LEU A 97 9.12 5.36 3.04
CA LEU A 97 10.10 4.32 3.32
C LEU A 97 11.38 4.93 3.95
N GLY A 98 11.91 4.29 5.00
CA GLY A 98 13.17 4.70 5.64
C GLY A 98 13.05 5.87 6.62
N VAL A 99 11.85 6.37 6.91
CA VAL A 99 11.61 7.33 8.00
C VAL A 99 11.17 6.54 9.23
N SER A 100 11.93 6.61 10.31
CA SER A 100 11.67 5.84 11.53
C SER A 100 10.55 6.45 12.39
N LEU A 101 9.95 5.63 13.26
CA LEU A 101 9.01 6.13 14.29
C LEU A 101 9.68 7.13 15.22
N ALA A 102 10.95 6.92 15.58
CA ALA A 102 11.70 7.83 16.43
C ALA A 102 11.85 9.22 15.79
N ASP A 103 12.14 9.28 14.47
CA ASP A 103 12.21 10.54 13.73
C ASP A 103 10.84 11.23 13.69
N LEU A 104 9.76 10.48 13.47
CA LEU A 104 8.40 11.02 13.45
C LEU A 104 8.00 11.59 14.79
N VAL A 105 8.15 10.80 15.88
CA VAL A 105 7.81 11.25 17.24
C VAL A 105 8.58 12.51 17.63
N THR A 106 9.87 12.59 17.27
CA THR A 106 10.71 13.78 17.56
C THR A 106 10.22 15.03 16.79
N ALA A 107 9.71 14.85 15.57
CA ALA A 107 9.27 15.94 14.72
C ALA A 107 7.87 16.47 15.08
N LEU A 108 7.04 15.70 15.77
CA LEU A 108 5.65 16.04 16.09
C LEU A 108 5.52 16.80 17.41
N PRO A 109 4.50 17.63 17.60
CA PRO A 109 4.19 18.26 18.87
C PRO A 109 3.57 17.25 19.85
N ASP A 110 3.61 17.57 21.14
CA ASP A 110 2.95 16.76 22.19
C ASP A 110 1.46 16.58 21.90
N GLY A 111 0.97 15.36 22.10
CA GLY A 111 -0.44 15.01 21.91
C GLY A 111 -0.82 14.67 20.46
N VAL A 112 0.12 14.66 19.51
CA VAL A 112 -0.08 14.16 18.14
C VAL A 112 0.55 12.79 18.01
N ALA A 113 -0.24 11.80 17.65
CA ALA A 113 0.19 10.42 17.55
C ALA A 113 0.96 10.14 16.23
N ALA A 114 1.96 9.24 16.29
CA ALA A 114 2.76 8.85 15.14
C ALA A 114 2.52 7.38 14.77
N VAL A 115 2.26 7.12 13.48
CA VAL A 115 2.18 5.76 12.91
C VAL A 115 3.08 5.70 11.67
N ARG A 116 3.99 4.73 11.63
CA ARG A 116 4.70 4.37 10.40
C ARG A 116 3.84 3.39 9.61
N ALA A 117 3.65 3.61 8.33
CA ALA A 117 2.82 2.76 7.50
C ALA A 117 3.51 2.42 6.18
N MET A 118 3.31 1.20 5.72
CA MET A 118 3.80 0.71 4.44
C MET A 118 2.65 0.16 3.61
N PRO A 119 2.04 0.99 2.76
CA PRO A 119 1.02 0.57 1.80
C PRO A 119 1.66 -0.04 0.54
N ASN A 120 0.80 -0.58 -0.33
CA ASN A 120 1.19 -0.99 -1.67
C ASN A 120 0.23 -0.45 -2.75
N THR A 121 0.64 -0.51 -4.02
CA THR A 121 -0.10 0.10 -5.13
C THR A 121 -1.48 -0.49 -5.45
N PRO A 122 -1.81 -1.77 -5.14
CA PRO A 122 -3.18 -2.28 -5.26
C PRO A 122 -4.22 -1.55 -4.42
N ALA A 123 -3.82 -0.67 -3.50
CA ALA A 123 -4.69 0.29 -2.80
C ALA A 123 -5.60 1.09 -3.75
N ARG A 124 -5.13 1.36 -4.98
CA ARG A 124 -5.91 2.06 -6.01
C ARG A 124 -7.22 1.36 -6.38
N VAL A 125 -7.27 0.05 -6.25
CA VAL A 125 -8.44 -0.79 -6.58
C VAL A 125 -9.05 -1.44 -5.34
N GLY A 126 -8.77 -0.91 -4.14
CA GLY A 126 -9.28 -1.41 -2.88
C GLY A 126 -8.74 -2.79 -2.47
N GLN A 127 -7.64 -3.24 -3.07
CA GLN A 127 -7.03 -4.55 -2.84
C GLN A 127 -5.59 -4.41 -2.31
N GLY A 128 -5.31 -3.30 -1.64
CA GLY A 128 -4.02 -3.05 -1.02
C GLY A 128 -3.85 -3.79 0.30
N MET A 129 -2.60 -3.79 0.78
CA MET A 129 -2.24 -4.12 2.16
C MET A 129 -1.43 -2.95 2.70
N THR A 130 -1.82 -2.44 3.87
CA THR A 130 -1.04 -1.43 4.59
C THR A 130 -0.56 -2.00 5.91
N VAL A 131 0.74 -2.12 6.09
CA VAL A 131 1.33 -2.52 7.37
C VAL A 131 1.53 -1.28 8.24
N LEU A 132 0.98 -1.30 9.45
CA LEU A 132 1.01 -0.21 10.41
C LEU A 132 1.95 -0.56 11.56
N SER A 133 2.82 0.37 11.93
CA SER A 133 3.62 0.31 13.15
C SER A 133 3.36 1.58 13.96
N PRO A 134 2.51 1.50 15.00
CA PRO A 134 2.21 2.65 15.84
C PRO A 134 3.35 2.94 16.82
N ALA A 135 3.55 4.20 17.19
CA ALA A 135 4.36 4.59 18.33
C ALA A 135 3.71 4.12 19.64
N ALA A 136 4.50 4.10 20.71
CA ALA A 136 4.08 3.50 21.99
C ALA A 136 2.92 4.23 22.69
N ASP A 137 2.70 5.49 22.35
CA ASP A 137 1.66 6.38 22.91
C ASP A 137 0.39 6.45 22.05
N VAL A 138 0.35 5.74 20.93
CA VAL A 138 -0.85 5.65 20.06
C VAL A 138 -1.93 4.83 20.79
N THR A 139 -3.09 5.42 20.97
CA THR A 139 -4.22 4.71 21.61
C THR A 139 -4.89 3.73 20.63
N ASP A 140 -5.66 2.77 21.20
CA ASP A 140 -6.42 1.83 20.37
C ASP A 140 -7.46 2.55 19.51
N GLU A 141 -8.07 3.62 20.01
CA GLU A 141 -9.03 4.44 19.28
C GLU A 141 -8.37 5.16 18.09
N GLN A 142 -7.17 5.72 18.28
CA GLN A 142 -6.42 6.37 17.21
C GLN A 142 -5.99 5.36 16.15
N LEU A 143 -5.52 4.18 16.56
CA LEU A 143 -5.14 3.13 15.63
C LEU A 143 -6.36 2.59 14.86
N GLN A 144 -7.51 2.47 15.53
CA GLN A 144 -8.75 2.07 14.89
C GLN A 144 -9.22 3.13 13.86
N LEU A 145 -9.11 4.40 14.19
CA LEU A 145 -9.41 5.50 13.26
C LEU A 145 -8.54 5.41 11.99
N VAL A 146 -7.23 5.15 12.14
CA VAL A 146 -6.33 4.96 10.99
C VAL A 146 -6.75 3.76 10.14
N ARG A 147 -7.16 2.65 10.76
CA ARG A 147 -7.67 1.47 10.05
C ARG A 147 -8.95 1.76 9.28
N GLU A 148 -9.89 2.48 9.88
CA GLU A 148 -11.16 2.87 9.25
C GLU A 148 -10.92 3.78 8.04
N VAL A 149 -10.04 4.77 8.19
CA VAL A 149 -9.63 5.64 7.07
C VAL A 149 -9.01 4.82 5.93
N LEU A 150 -8.18 3.83 6.22
CA LEU A 150 -7.49 3.04 5.18
C LEU A 150 -8.32 1.85 4.66
N ALA A 151 -9.41 1.45 5.32
CA ALA A 151 -10.23 0.30 4.94
C ALA A 151 -10.67 0.32 3.45
N PRO A 152 -11.07 1.47 2.86
CA PRO A 152 -11.41 1.52 1.43
C PRO A 152 -10.25 1.18 0.49
N THR A 153 -9.02 1.23 0.97
CA THR A 153 -7.82 0.93 0.17
C THR A 153 -7.40 -0.55 0.23
N GLY A 154 -7.99 -1.33 1.15
CA GLY A 154 -7.71 -2.75 1.37
C GLY A 154 -7.48 -3.11 2.82
N GLY A 155 -6.78 -4.22 3.07
CA GLY A 155 -6.48 -4.71 4.42
C GLY A 155 -5.40 -3.90 5.15
N THR A 156 -5.45 -3.97 6.49
CA THR A 156 -4.39 -3.44 7.35
C THR A 156 -3.87 -4.52 8.29
N LEU A 157 -2.56 -4.48 8.59
CA LEU A 157 -1.90 -5.38 9.55
C LEU A 157 -1.00 -4.57 10.46
N VAL A 158 -1.10 -4.79 11.77
CA VAL A 158 -0.20 -4.12 12.75
C VAL A 158 0.98 -5.02 13.05
N LEU A 159 2.18 -4.50 12.84
CA LEU A 159 3.44 -5.17 13.13
C LEU A 159 4.39 -4.23 13.89
N PRO A 160 5.30 -4.77 14.73
CA PRO A 160 6.40 -3.99 15.28
C PRO A 160 7.26 -3.35 14.17
N GLU A 161 7.79 -2.16 14.42
CA GLU A 161 8.58 -1.42 13.41
C GLU A 161 9.77 -2.23 12.87
N VAL A 162 10.41 -3.04 13.71
CA VAL A 162 11.53 -3.92 13.31
C VAL A 162 11.16 -4.91 12.20
N GLN A 163 9.89 -5.19 11.99
CA GLN A 163 9.39 -6.09 10.94
C GLN A 163 9.01 -5.36 9.64
N GLN A 164 9.11 -4.03 9.59
CA GLN A 164 8.71 -3.25 8.40
C GLN A 164 9.53 -3.61 7.15
N GLY A 165 10.81 -3.96 7.28
CA GLY A 165 11.63 -4.42 6.16
C GLY A 165 11.07 -5.70 5.52
N ALA A 166 10.81 -6.73 6.33
CA ALA A 166 10.20 -7.98 5.88
C ALA A 166 8.78 -7.77 5.31
N ALA A 167 7.98 -6.93 5.98
CA ALA A 167 6.65 -6.58 5.51
C ALA A 167 6.68 -5.86 4.15
N THR A 168 7.66 -4.97 3.95
CA THR A 168 7.87 -4.29 2.67
C THR A 168 8.19 -5.29 1.56
N ALA A 169 9.03 -6.28 1.82
CA ALA A 169 9.38 -7.30 0.84
C ALA A 169 8.18 -8.18 0.44
N LEU A 170 7.32 -8.53 1.42
CA LEU A 170 6.17 -9.43 1.20
C LEU A 170 4.88 -8.72 0.74
N SER A 171 4.78 -7.41 0.93
CA SER A 171 3.58 -6.63 0.60
C SER A 171 3.89 -5.41 -0.27
N GLY A 172 4.78 -4.52 0.17
CA GLY A 172 5.09 -3.29 -0.54
C GLY A 172 5.64 -3.53 -1.94
N SER A 173 6.62 -4.44 -2.05
CA SER A 173 7.31 -4.79 -3.31
C SER A 173 6.70 -5.98 -4.04
N ALA A 174 5.98 -6.86 -3.34
CA ALA A 174 5.45 -8.11 -3.90
C ALA A 174 4.57 -7.96 -5.13
N PRO A 175 3.77 -6.89 -5.33
CA PRO A 175 3.06 -6.69 -6.59
C PRO A 175 3.97 -6.79 -7.82
N ALA A 176 5.22 -6.31 -7.74
CA ALA A 176 6.18 -6.41 -8.84
C ALA A 176 6.58 -7.85 -9.15
N TYR A 177 6.67 -8.72 -8.12
CA TYR A 177 6.98 -10.15 -8.31
C TYR A 177 5.84 -10.86 -9.05
N PHE A 178 4.59 -10.58 -8.66
CA PHE A 178 3.41 -11.13 -9.34
C PHE A 178 3.30 -10.61 -10.78
N TYR A 179 3.59 -9.33 -11.04
CA TYR A 179 3.61 -8.80 -12.40
C TYR A 179 4.66 -9.49 -13.27
N LEU A 180 5.87 -9.73 -12.75
CA LEU A 180 6.91 -10.48 -13.45
C LEU A 180 6.46 -11.91 -13.79
N VAL A 181 5.83 -12.61 -12.84
CA VAL A 181 5.29 -13.95 -13.06
C VAL A 181 4.21 -13.95 -14.14
N VAL A 182 3.25 -13.01 -14.06
CA VAL A 182 2.18 -12.87 -15.07
C VAL A 182 2.76 -12.54 -16.43
N GLU A 183 3.74 -11.65 -16.53
CA GLU A 183 4.43 -11.29 -17.78
C GLU A 183 5.07 -12.53 -18.43
N ALA A 184 5.82 -13.31 -17.65
CA ALA A 184 6.44 -14.56 -18.13
C ALA A 184 5.39 -15.59 -18.58
N MET A 185 4.27 -15.70 -17.86
CA MET A 185 3.16 -16.59 -18.27
C MET A 185 2.50 -16.14 -19.57
N VAL A 186 2.32 -14.84 -19.77
CA VAL A 186 1.78 -14.26 -21.00
C VAL A 186 2.69 -14.58 -22.19
N ASP A 187 4.00 -14.37 -22.06
CA ASP A 187 4.96 -14.64 -23.11
C ASP A 187 5.01 -16.14 -23.47
N ALA A 188 4.96 -17.01 -22.45
CA ALA A 188 4.85 -18.45 -22.66
C ALA A 188 3.53 -18.85 -23.34
N GLY A 189 2.40 -18.23 -22.98
CA GLY A 189 1.10 -18.44 -23.62
C GLY A 189 1.11 -18.08 -25.10
N VAL A 190 1.74 -16.95 -25.44
CA VAL A 190 1.92 -16.54 -26.84
C VAL A 190 2.78 -17.55 -27.61
N ALA A 191 3.86 -18.07 -27.00
CA ALA A 191 4.68 -19.12 -27.60
C ALA A 191 3.91 -20.45 -27.84
N GLN A 192 2.81 -20.67 -27.10
CA GLN A 192 1.88 -21.81 -27.30
C GLN A 192 0.72 -21.49 -28.25
N GLY A 193 0.71 -20.31 -28.92
CA GLY A 193 -0.25 -19.97 -29.96
C GLY A 193 -1.45 -19.12 -29.52
N LEU A 194 -1.46 -18.64 -28.27
CA LEU A 194 -2.49 -17.68 -27.84
C LEU A 194 -2.20 -16.27 -28.37
N THR A 195 -3.25 -15.45 -28.54
CA THR A 195 -3.03 -14.01 -28.70
C THR A 195 -2.53 -13.41 -27.37
N ARG A 196 -1.74 -12.31 -27.45
CA ARG A 196 -1.28 -11.62 -26.23
C ARG A 196 -2.44 -11.15 -25.34
N ALA A 197 -3.53 -10.73 -25.96
CA ALA A 197 -4.73 -10.29 -25.25
C ALA A 197 -5.37 -11.45 -24.47
N ASP A 198 -5.54 -12.60 -25.10
CA ASP A 198 -6.11 -13.80 -24.45
C ASP A 198 -5.18 -14.32 -23.34
N ALA A 199 -3.88 -14.40 -23.61
CA ALA A 199 -2.89 -14.82 -22.61
C ALA A 199 -2.91 -13.90 -21.38
N LEU A 200 -2.98 -12.57 -21.57
CA LEU A 200 -3.07 -11.60 -20.49
C LEU A 200 -4.39 -11.76 -19.69
N ALA A 201 -5.51 -11.92 -20.37
CA ALA A 201 -6.80 -12.11 -19.72
C ALA A 201 -6.81 -13.39 -18.86
N LEU A 202 -6.29 -14.49 -19.37
CA LEU A 202 -6.21 -15.79 -18.67
C LEU A 202 -5.28 -15.71 -17.46
N ALA A 203 -4.03 -15.25 -17.64
CA ALA A 203 -3.04 -15.18 -16.57
C ALA A 203 -3.43 -14.16 -15.49
N GLY A 204 -3.95 -12.99 -15.88
CA GLY A 204 -4.43 -11.98 -14.95
C GLY A 204 -5.59 -12.48 -14.09
N GLN A 205 -6.58 -13.15 -14.69
CA GLN A 205 -7.71 -13.69 -13.94
C GLN A 205 -7.28 -14.86 -13.04
N ALA A 206 -6.34 -15.70 -13.48
CA ALA A 206 -5.79 -16.77 -12.64
C ALA A 206 -5.05 -16.22 -11.42
N ALA A 207 -4.22 -15.18 -11.59
CA ALA A 207 -3.53 -14.51 -10.48
C ALA A 207 -4.51 -13.88 -9.48
N ARG A 208 -5.54 -13.17 -9.98
CA ARG A 208 -6.61 -12.60 -9.14
C ARG A 208 -7.36 -13.67 -8.35
N GLY A 209 -7.77 -14.76 -9.02
CA GLY A 209 -8.52 -15.84 -8.38
C GLY A 209 -7.71 -16.57 -7.32
N ALA A 210 -6.42 -16.84 -7.58
CA ALA A 210 -5.54 -17.48 -6.61
C ALA A 210 -5.32 -16.59 -5.38
N GLY A 211 -5.14 -15.28 -5.56
CA GLY A 211 -5.05 -14.32 -4.46
C GLY A 211 -6.33 -14.24 -3.64
N ALA A 212 -7.48 -14.19 -4.29
CA ALA A 212 -8.78 -14.19 -3.63
C ALA A 212 -8.99 -15.44 -2.77
N MET A 213 -8.67 -16.63 -3.33
CA MET A 213 -8.76 -17.90 -2.58
C MET A 213 -7.94 -17.86 -1.28
N LEU A 214 -6.70 -17.37 -1.33
CA LEU A 214 -5.85 -17.27 -0.15
C LEU A 214 -6.44 -16.33 0.93
N VAL A 215 -6.99 -15.19 0.51
CA VAL A 215 -7.49 -14.17 1.44
C VAL A 215 -8.85 -14.52 2.01
N GLU A 216 -9.77 -15.02 1.17
CA GLU A 216 -11.17 -15.27 1.56
C GLU A 216 -11.35 -16.58 2.32
N THR A 217 -10.57 -17.62 1.97
CA THR A 217 -10.68 -18.93 2.65
C THR A 217 -9.78 -19.03 3.88
N GLY A 218 -8.66 -18.30 3.91
CA GLY A 218 -7.64 -18.44 4.94
C GLY A 218 -6.91 -19.78 4.91
N GLU A 219 -7.12 -20.60 3.87
CA GLU A 219 -6.43 -21.89 3.72
C GLU A 219 -4.95 -21.68 3.40
N GLU A 220 -4.12 -22.61 3.88
CA GLU A 220 -2.70 -22.59 3.53
C GLU A 220 -2.47 -22.80 2.03
N ALA A 221 -1.53 -22.02 1.47
CA ALA A 221 -1.18 -22.09 0.04
C ALA A 221 -0.81 -23.51 -0.42
N ALA A 222 -0.21 -24.34 0.46
CA ALA A 222 0.12 -25.72 0.17
C ALA A 222 -1.13 -26.59 -0.06
N LEU A 223 -2.20 -26.37 0.70
CA LEU A 223 -3.46 -27.09 0.57
C LEU A 223 -4.18 -26.66 -0.71
N LEU A 224 -4.31 -25.36 -0.96
CA LEU A 224 -4.92 -24.85 -2.20
C LEU A 224 -4.19 -25.36 -3.45
N ARG A 225 -2.84 -25.40 -3.42
CA ARG A 225 -2.04 -25.98 -4.50
C ARG A 225 -2.32 -27.48 -4.67
N ALA A 226 -2.46 -28.24 -3.58
CA ALA A 226 -2.75 -29.67 -3.65
C ALA A 226 -4.14 -29.95 -4.28
N GLN A 227 -5.15 -29.13 -3.96
CA GLN A 227 -6.51 -29.25 -4.50
C GLN A 227 -6.57 -29.14 -6.04
N VAL A 228 -5.65 -28.38 -6.64
CA VAL A 228 -5.57 -28.19 -8.10
C VAL A 228 -4.51 -29.08 -8.77
N THR A 229 -3.93 -30.03 -8.02
CA THR A 229 -2.80 -30.88 -8.49
C THR A 229 -3.17 -32.35 -8.39
N SER A 230 -3.79 -32.89 -9.45
CA SER A 230 -4.08 -34.33 -9.53
C SER A 230 -2.81 -35.15 -9.81
N PRO A 231 -2.68 -36.37 -9.25
CA PRO A 231 -1.55 -37.25 -9.51
C PRO A 231 -1.38 -37.51 -11.00
N GLY A 232 -0.16 -37.31 -11.54
CA GLY A 232 0.14 -37.47 -12.96
C GLY A 232 -0.48 -36.47 -13.92
N GLY A 233 -1.20 -35.42 -13.39
CA GLY A 233 -1.86 -34.40 -14.20
C GLY A 233 -0.88 -33.33 -14.74
N SER A 234 -1.40 -32.50 -15.64
CA SER A 234 -0.64 -31.39 -16.25
C SER A 234 -0.09 -30.41 -15.23
N THR A 235 -0.88 -30.10 -14.18
CA THR A 235 -0.45 -29.21 -13.08
C THR A 235 0.75 -29.81 -12.33
N ALA A 236 0.72 -31.11 -12.03
CA ALA A 236 1.83 -31.79 -11.36
C ALA A 236 3.13 -31.72 -12.20
N ALA A 237 3.02 -31.98 -13.51
CA ALA A 237 4.14 -31.87 -14.43
C ALA A 237 4.72 -30.47 -14.52
N ALA A 238 3.84 -29.44 -14.60
CA ALA A 238 4.26 -28.04 -14.63
C ALA A 238 4.96 -27.61 -13.32
N LEU A 239 4.40 -27.97 -12.15
CA LEU A 239 5.02 -27.69 -10.85
C LEU A 239 6.39 -28.34 -10.71
N ALA A 240 6.55 -29.59 -11.17
CA ALA A 240 7.86 -30.27 -11.17
C ALA A 240 8.92 -29.50 -11.97
N ARG A 241 8.53 -28.85 -13.08
CA ARG A 241 9.45 -28.00 -13.86
C ARG A 241 9.82 -26.72 -13.12
N LEU A 242 8.85 -26.05 -12.48
CA LEU A 242 9.13 -24.86 -11.67
C LEU A 242 10.07 -25.17 -10.49
N GLU A 243 9.84 -26.29 -9.79
CA GLU A 243 10.74 -26.73 -8.71
C GLU A 243 12.15 -27.06 -9.24
N ALA A 244 12.26 -27.75 -10.39
CA ALA A 244 13.55 -28.07 -11.01
C ALA A 244 14.36 -26.82 -11.41
N HIS A 245 13.69 -25.70 -11.68
CA HIS A 245 14.32 -24.39 -11.95
C HIS A 245 14.53 -23.53 -10.70
N GLY A 246 14.27 -24.04 -9.50
CA GLY A 246 14.60 -23.39 -8.25
C GLY A 246 13.73 -22.18 -7.90
N VAL A 247 12.46 -22.16 -8.33
CA VAL A 247 11.54 -21.02 -8.11
C VAL A 247 11.46 -20.61 -6.64
N ARG A 248 11.50 -21.56 -5.69
CA ARG A 248 11.46 -21.25 -4.26
C ARG A 248 12.70 -20.52 -3.80
N HIS A 249 13.87 -20.92 -4.27
CA HIS A 249 15.12 -20.26 -3.94
C HIS A 249 15.15 -18.83 -4.49
N ALA A 250 14.73 -18.64 -5.75
CA ALA A 250 14.67 -17.33 -6.36
C ALA A 250 13.74 -16.35 -5.61
N LEU A 251 12.58 -16.84 -5.16
CA LEU A 251 11.65 -16.02 -4.36
C LEU A 251 12.21 -15.72 -2.97
N ALA A 252 12.84 -16.70 -2.31
CA ALA A 252 13.45 -16.48 -0.99
C ALA A 252 14.59 -15.46 -1.05
N ASP A 253 15.45 -15.53 -2.06
CA ASP A 253 16.55 -14.61 -2.29
C ASP A 253 16.04 -13.19 -2.60
N ALA A 254 15.03 -13.07 -3.45
CA ALA A 254 14.38 -11.78 -3.77
C ALA A 254 13.78 -11.11 -2.53
N VAL A 255 13.07 -11.89 -1.69
CA VAL A 255 12.46 -11.38 -0.45
C VAL A 255 13.54 -10.93 0.53
N ALA A 256 14.58 -11.74 0.75
CA ALA A 256 15.70 -11.39 1.64
C ALA A 256 16.41 -10.11 1.17
N THR A 257 16.78 -10.05 -0.11
CA THR A 257 17.42 -8.87 -0.71
C THR A 257 16.57 -7.59 -0.58
N CYS A 258 15.27 -7.72 -0.75
CA CYS A 258 14.35 -6.58 -0.61
C CYS A 258 14.23 -6.14 0.85
N ALA A 259 14.09 -7.08 1.79
CA ALA A 259 13.97 -6.78 3.21
C ALA A 259 15.20 -6.04 3.74
N ASP A 260 16.40 -6.48 3.38
CA ASP A 260 17.69 -5.86 3.78
C ASP A 260 17.81 -4.39 3.29
N ARG A 261 17.17 -4.04 2.18
CA ARG A 261 17.20 -2.68 1.63
C ARG A 261 16.06 -1.78 2.14
N ALA A 262 15.04 -2.37 2.72
CA ALA A 262 13.83 -1.67 3.16
C ALA A 262 13.79 -1.43 4.69
N GLY A 263 14.70 -2.07 5.43
CA GLY A 263 14.85 -1.95 6.88
C GLY A 263 15.51 -0.68 7.35
#